data_9a7a11ad2861668afce710e3258e0524
#
_entry.id   9a7a11ad2861668afce710e3258e0524
#
_cell.length_a   1.000
_cell.length_b   1.000
_cell.length_c   1.000
_cell.angle_alpha   90.00
_cell.angle_beta   90.00
_cell.angle_gamma   90.00
#
_symmetry.space_group_name_H-M   'P 1'
#
loop_
_entity.id
_entity.type
_entity.pdbx_description
1 polymer ?
#
loop_
_entity_poly.entity_id
_entity_poly.type
_entity_poly.pdbx_seq_one_letter_code
_entity_poly.pdbx_strand_id
1 'polypeptide(L)'
;IRLNSSAALGKKVDDYLVSWRKGRGNEFAEKYVAAYEGYERDSYIIQSQVPRFGSGEAKGIINESVRGDDIYILLDVCNYSLTYSLCGYTNHMSPDDHFQDLKRVIAAIGGKARRINVIMPFLYESRQHKRSGRESLDCALGTDISTHIRHLVCRS
;
A
#
# COMPACT_ATOMS: atom_id res chain seq x y z
N ILE A 1 1.59 -3.45 -4.65
CA ILE A 1 0.24 -2.83 -4.55
C ILE A 1 0.43 -1.33 -4.43
N ARG A 2 -0.29 -0.55 -5.22
CA ARG A 2 -0.41 0.89 -5.07
C ARG A 2 -1.84 1.24 -4.66
N LEU A 3 -2.00 2.00 -3.61
CA LEU A 3 -3.30 2.59 -3.30
C LEU A 3 -3.58 3.78 -4.24
N ASN A 4 -4.84 4.16 -4.38
CA ASN A 4 -5.23 5.24 -5.29
C ASN A 4 -4.50 6.55 -5.00
N SER A 5 -4.19 6.83 -3.73
CA SER A 5 -3.45 8.02 -3.29
C SER A 5 -2.03 8.11 -3.84
N SER A 6 -1.42 6.96 -4.21
CA SER A 6 -0.06 6.88 -4.74
C SER A 6 -0.01 6.34 -6.18
N ALA A 7 -1.11 6.46 -6.93
CA ALA A 7 -1.23 5.86 -8.26
C ALA A 7 -0.13 6.31 -9.24
N ALA A 8 0.15 7.60 -9.30
CA ALA A 8 1.17 8.16 -10.19
C ALA A 8 2.59 7.72 -9.79
N LEU A 9 2.91 7.73 -8.48
CA LEU A 9 4.19 7.25 -7.97
C LEU A 9 4.36 5.76 -8.23
N GLY A 10 3.34 4.97 -7.93
CA GLY A 10 3.37 3.52 -8.13
C GLY A 10 3.59 3.12 -9.59
N LYS A 11 2.98 3.85 -10.53
CA LYS A 11 3.22 3.64 -11.97
C LYS A 11 4.69 3.88 -12.33
N LYS A 12 5.28 4.99 -11.88
CA LYS A 12 6.70 5.29 -12.13
C LYS A 12 7.62 4.22 -11.54
N VAL A 13 7.36 3.77 -10.31
CA VAL A 13 8.15 2.71 -9.67
C VAL A 13 8.07 1.41 -10.47
N ASP A 14 6.87 1.04 -10.93
CA ASP A 14 6.66 -0.14 -11.75
C ASP A 14 7.44 -0.07 -13.07
N ASP A 15 7.35 1.05 -13.78
CA ASP A 15 8.09 1.28 -15.02
C ASP A 15 9.60 1.15 -14.82
N TYR A 16 10.16 1.65 -13.71
CA TYR A 16 11.56 1.48 -13.35
C TYR A 16 11.92 0.02 -13.05
N LEU A 17 11.10 -0.70 -12.29
CA LEU A 17 11.34 -2.10 -11.97
C LEU A 17 11.35 -2.97 -13.22
N VAL A 18 10.39 -2.77 -14.12
CA VAL A 18 10.33 -3.47 -15.41
C VAL A 18 11.54 -3.14 -16.28
N SER A 19 11.92 -1.86 -16.36
CA SER A 19 13.09 -1.41 -17.11
C SER A 19 14.39 -2.01 -16.56
N TRP A 20 14.58 -2.00 -15.24
CA TRP A 20 15.76 -2.60 -14.61
C TRP A 20 15.84 -4.11 -14.83
N ARG A 21 14.72 -4.82 -14.75
CA ARG A 21 14.69 -6.25 -15.06
C ARG A 21 15.13 -6.50 -16.50
N LYS A 22 14.54 -5.78 -17.47
CA LYS A 22 14.90 -5.91 -18.89
C LYS A 22 16.36 -5.57 -19.17
N GLY A 23 16.94 -4.60 -18.45
CA GLY A 23 18.34 -4.19 -18.59
C GLY A 23 19.36 -5.12 -17.96
N ARG A 24 18.95 -6.08 -17.10
CA ARG A 24 19.88 -7.01 -16.43
C ARG A 24 20.47 -8.11 -17.33
N GLY A 25 19.98 -8.24 -18.58
CA GLY A 25 20.46 -9.21 -19.56
C GLY A 25 20.03 -10.65 -19.27
N ASN A 26 20.22 -11.50 -20.28
CA ASN A 26 19.70 -12.88 -20.28
C ASN A 26 20.37 -13.80 -19.27
N GLU A 27 21.65 -13.60 -18.91
CA GLU A 27 22.37 -14.49 -17.98
C GLU A 27 21.74 -14.59 -16.58
N PHE A 28 21.16 -13.48 -16.09
CA PHE A 28 20.42 -13.50 -14.83
C PHE A 28 18.96 -13.95 -15.02
N ALA A 29 18.37 -13.67 -16.18
CA ALA A 29 16.97 -13.99 -16.44
C ALA A 29 16.73 -15.50 -16.42
N GLU A 30 17.53 -16.31 -17.09
CA GLU A 30 17.37 -17.77 -17.15
C GLU A 30 17.39 -18.43 -15.77
N LYS A 31 18.28 -17.99 -14.89
CA LYS A 31 18.37 -18.52 -13.53
C LYS A 31 17.18 -18.13 -12.65
N TYR A 32 16.66 -16.91 -12.80
CA TYR A 32 15.58 -16.39 -11.96
C TYR A 32 14.20 -16.73 -12.50
N VAL A 33 14.03 -16.81 -13.82
CA VAL A 33 12.77 -17.26 -14.44
C VAL A 33 12.46 -18.70 -14.04
N ALA A 34 13.48 -19.58 -14.01
CA ALA A 34 13.32 -20.94 -13.54
C ALA A 34 13.03 -21.06 -12.03
N ALA A 35 13.44 -20.06 -11.21
CA ALA A 35 13.32 -20.10 -9.76
C ALA A 35 12.08 -19.37 -9.22
N TYR A 36 11.53 -18.38 -9.95
CA TYR A 36 10.48 -17.51 -9.47
C TYR A 36 9.40 -17.31 -10.53
N GLU A 37 8.28 -17.97 -10.35
CA GLU A 37 7.08 -17.75 -11.14
C GLU A 37 6.69 -16.26 -11.11
N GLY A 38 6.43 -15.65 -12.28
CA GLY A 38 6.08 -14.25 -12.40
C GLY A 38 7.25 -13.27 -12.36
N TYR A 39 8.51 -13.75 -12.48
CA TYR A 39 9.67 -12.85 -12.63
C TYR A 39 9.56 -12.01 -13.92
N GLU A 40 9.12 -12.61 -15.03
CA GLU A 40 8.87 -11.93 -16.30
C GLU A 40 7.44 -11.41 -16.39
N ARG A 41 7.20 -10.25 -15.80
CA ARG A 41 5.91 -9.56 -15.89
C ARG A 41 6.07 -8.22 -16.59
N ASP A 42 5.06 -7.80 -17.35
CA ASP A 42 5.01 -6.45 -17.93
C ASP A 42 4.65 -5.37 -16.90
N SER A 43 4.16 -5.79 -15.74
CA SER A 43 3.90 -4.95 -14.58
C SER A 43 3.97 -5.78 -13.30
N TYR A 44 4.56 -5.21 -12.25
CA TYR A 44 4.57 -5.76 -10.89
C TYR A 44 3.45 -5.19 -10.01
N ILE A 45 2.57 -4.36 -10.59
CA ILE A 45 1.43 -3.82 -9.86
C ILE A 45 0.37 -4.90 -9.70
N ILE A 46 0.14 -5.33 -8.46
CA ILE A 46 -1.00 -6.14 -8.08
C ILE A 46 -2.24 -5.25 -8.03
N GLN A 47 -3.28 -5.63 -8.75
CA GLN A 47 -4.52 -4.87 -8.82
C GLN A 47 -5.30 -4.99 -7.51
N SER A 48 -5.55 -3.87 -6.89
CA SER A 48 -6.35 -3.76 -5.68
C SER A 48 -7.39 -2.65 -5.83
N GLN A 49 -8.50 -2.81 -5.16
CA GLN A 49 -9.61 -1.86 -5.15
C GLN A 49 -10.10 -1.66 -3.72
N VAL A 50 -10.57 -0.46 -3.43
CA VAL A 50 -11.23 -0.14 -2.15
C VAL A 50 -12.53 0.60 -2.45
N PRO A 51 -13.56 -0.11 -2.98
CA PRO A 51 -14.85 0.51 -3.27
C PRO A 51 -15.53 0.96 -1.98
N ARG A 52 -16.12 2.16 -2.04
CA ARG A 52 -16.88 2.74 -0.93
C ARG A 52 -18.38 2.50 -1.10
N PHE A 53 -19.03 2.24 0.01
CA PHE A 53 -20.49 2.21 0.12
C PHE A 53 -21.03 3.63 0.30
N GLY A 54 -22.33 3.82 0.09
CA GLY A 54 -23.00 5.11 0.30
C GLY A 54 -22.90 5.64 1.73
N SER A 55 -22.68 4.78 2.72
CA SER A 55 -22.41 5.11 4.11
C SER A 55 -20.99 5.67 4.38
N GLY A 56 -20.10 5.64 3.37
CA GLY A 56 -18.68 6.00 3.50
C GLY A 56 -17.77 4.84 3.92
N GLU A 57 -18.33 3.72 4.37
CA GLU A 57 -17.55 2.49 4.60
C GLU A 57 -16.98 1.95 3.30
N ALA A 58 -15.95 1.11 3.39
CA ALA A 58 -15.34 0.50 2.22
C ALA A 58 -14.88 -0.93 2.50
N LYS A 59 -14.56 -1.67 1.44
CA LYS A 59 -13.93 -2.99 1.55
C LYS A 59 -12.67 -3.06 0.69
N GLY A 60 -11.63 -3.74 1.18
CA GLY A 60 -10.44 -4.05 0.40
C GLY A 60 -10.68 -5.26 -0.50
N ILE A 61 -10.23 -5.18 -1.75
CA ILE A 61 -10.30 -6.28 -2.72
C ILE A 61 -8.93 -6.40 -3.37
N ILE A 62 -8.43 -7.62 -3.50
CA ILE A 62 -7.23 -7.96 -4.27
C ILE A 62 -7.66 -8.95 -5.34
N ASN A 63 -7.36 -8.64 -6.60
CA ASN A 63 -7.89 -9.37 -7.75
C ASN A 63 -7.00 -10.54 -8.22
N GLU A 64 -5.85 -10.75 -7.57
CA GLU A 64 -4.92 -11.82 -7.92
C GLU A 64 -4.31 -12.45 -6.66
N SER A 65 -3.72 -13.64 -6.83
CA SER A 65 -3.08 -14.34 -5.71
C SER A 65 -1.82 -13.61 -5.26
N VAL A 66 -1.64 -13.49 -3.96
CA VAL A 66 -0.46 -12.91 -3.30
C VAL A 66 0.27 -13.95 -2.44
N ARG A 67 -0.06 -15.23 -2.63
CA ARG A 67 0.50 -16.31 -1.83
C ARG A 67 2.01 -16.44 -2.04
N GLY A 68 2.74 -16.30 -0.95
CA GLY A 68 4.20 -16.45 -0.94
C GLY A 68 4.98 -15.24 -1.46
N ASP A 69 4.29 -14.17 -1.87
CA ASP A 69 4.93 -12.96 -2.38
C ASP A 69 5.45 -12.05 -1.27
N ASP A 70 6.48 -11.30 -1.58
CA ASP A 70 6.90 -10.13 -0.81
C ASP A 70 6.13 -8.91 -1.33
N ILE A 71 5.14 -8.47 -0.58
CA ILE A 71 4.25 -7.38 -0.96
C ILE A 71 4.81 -6.05 -0.50
N TYR A 72 4.82 -5.07 -1.40
CA TYR A 72 5.10 -3.67 -1.13
C TYR A 72 3.83 -2.85 -1.38
N ILE A 73 3.34 -2.14 -0.36
CA ILE A 73 2.16 -1.30 -0.45
C ILE A 73 2.60 0.16 -0.43
N LEU A 74 2.30 0.91 -1.49
CA LEU A 74 2.55 2.35 -1.56
C LEU A 74 1.29 3.10 -1.16
N LEU A 75 1.44 4.05 -0.24
CA LEU A 75 0.38 4.87 0.30
C LEU A 75 0.86 6.31 0.52
N ASP A 76 0.13 7.29 -0.03
CA ASP A 76 0.26 8.69 0.33
C ASP A 76 -0.96 9.12 1.15
N VAL A 77 -0.78 9.30 2.45
CA VAL A 77 -1.85 9.72 3.38
C VAL A 77 -2.22 11.20 3.23
N CYS A 78 -1.37 12.00 2.59
CA CYS A 78 -1.57 13.43 2.42
C CYS A 78 -2.24 13.80 1.09
N ASN A 79 -2.62 12.84 0.26
CA ASN A 79 -3.25 13.11 -1.02
C ASN A 79 -4.71 13.53 -0.85
N TYR A 80 -4.93 14.83 -0.75
CA TYR A 80 -6.26 15.43 -0.60
C TYR A 80 -7.04 15.55 -1.91
N SER A 81 -6.45 15.17 -3.06
CA SER A 81 -7.12 15.29 -4.36
C SER A 81 -8.18 14.22 -4.60
N LEU A 82 -8.11 13.09 -3.89
CA LEU A 82 -9.08 12.02 -4.02
C LEU A 82 -10.37 12.34 -3.28
N THR A 83 -11.48 11.98 -3.91
CA THR A 83 -12.82 12.18 -3.37
C THR A 83 -13.63 10.89 -3.37
N TYR A 84 -14.67 10.86 -2.54
CA TYR A 84 -15.69 9.83 -2.55
C TYR A 84 -17.05 10.43 -2.26
N SER A 85 -18.12 9.72 -2.61
CA SER A 85 -19.49 10.13 -2.29
C SER A 85 -19.93 9.54 -0.95
N LEU A 86 -20.45 10.39 -0.09
CA LEU A 86 -21.06 10.03 1.20
C LEU A 86 -22.46 10.63 1.26
N CYS A 87 -23.49 9.80 1.29
CA CYS A 87 -24.89 10.25 1.32
C CYS A 87 -25.23 11.30 0.23
N GLY A 88 -24.64 11.13 -0.96
CA GLY A 88 -24.84 12.03 -2.10
C GLY A 88 -23.94 13.29 -2.13
N TYR A 89 -23.12 13.51 -1.11
CA TYR A 89 -22.15 14.61 -1.08
C TYR A 89 -20.76 14.15 -1.46
N THR A 90 -20.01 15.00 -2.17
CA THR A 90 -18.61 14.76 -2.49
C THR A 90 -17.73 15.18 -1.32
N ASN A 91 -16.94 14.24 -0.81
CA ASN A 91 -16.00 14.46 0.29
C ASN A 91 -14.58 14.16 -0.17
N HIS A 92 -13.62 14.97 0.26
CA HIS A 92 -12.20 14.67 0.07
C HIS A 92 -11.74 13.62 1.06
N MET A 93 -10.86 12.74 0.62
CA MET A 93 -10.27 11.74 1.50
C MET A 93 -9.32 12.40 2.50
N SER A 94 -9.57 12.13 3.78
CA SER A 94 -8.67 12.52 4.87
C SER A 94 -7.48 11.56 5.00
N PRO A 95 -6.43 11.91 5.77
CA PRO A 95 -5.39 10.96 6.15
C PRO A 95 -5.94 9.68 6.80
N ASP A 96 -6.98 9.79 7.61
CA ASP A 96 -7.65 8.64 8.24
C ASP A 96 -8.32 7.73 7.22
N ASP A 97 -8.96 8.30 6.20
CA ASP A 97 -9.55 7.54 5.11
C ASP A 97 -8.50 6.72 4.36
N HIS A 98 -7.38 7.34 4.01
CA HIS A 98 -6.26 6.68 3.35
C HIS A 98 -5.65 5.59 4.22
N PHE A 99 -5.46 5.87 5.50
CA PHE A 99 -4.90 4.92 6.43
C PHE A 99 -5.85 3.73 6.68
N GLN A 100 -7.15 3.99 6.76
CA GLN A 100 -8.15 2.93 6.88
C GLN A 100 -8.20 2.05 5.61
N ASP A 101 -7.98 2.63 4.43
CA ASP A 101 -7.89 1.87 3.18
C ASP A 101 -6.65 0.96 3.16
N LEU A 102 -5.51 1.39 3.72
CA LEU A 102 -4.35 0.53 3.94
C LEU A 102 -4.72 -0.69 4.79
N LYS A 103 -5.40 -0.48 5.94
CA LYS A 103 -5.84 -1.57 6.83
C LYS A 103 -6.73 -2.58 6.09
N ARG A 104 -7.64 -2.10 5.26
CA ARG A 104 -8.55 -2.94 4.46
C ARG A 104 -7.78 -3.80 3.45
N VAL A 105 -6.77 -3.22 2.78
CA VAL A 105 -5.93 -3.96 1.82
C VAL A 105 -5.06 -4.99 2.54
N ILE A 106 -4.46 -4.65 3.68
CA ILE A 106 -3.71 -5.61 4.50
C ILE A 106 -4.61 -6.77 4.96
N ALA A 107 -5.83 -6.46 5.40
CA ALA A 107 -6.80 -7.49 5.77
C ALA A 107 -7.19 -8.37 4.57
N ALA A 108 -7.33 -7.81 3.36
CA ALA A 108 -7.62 -8.57 2.15
C ALA A 108 -6.47 -9.50 1.73
N ILE A 109 -5.21 -9.19 2.05
CA ILE A 109 -4.07 -10.10 1.87
C ILE A 109 -4.23 -11.35 2.75
N GLY A 110 -4.87 -11.22 3.91
CA GLY A 110 -5.28 -12.33 4.75
C GLY A 110 -4.15 -13.22 5.24
N GLY A 111 -2.95 -12.66 5.49
CA GLY A 111 -1.78 -13.39 5.97
C GLY A 111 -1.16 -14.38 4.98
N LYS A 112 -1.56 -14.36 3.70
CA LYS A 112 -1.07 -15.29 2.67
C LYS A 112 0.23 -14.84 2.02
N ALA A 113 0.56 -13.56 2.09
CA ALA A 113 1.85 -13.04 1.64
C ALA A 113 2.98 -13.52 2.57
N ARG A 114 4.17 -13.69 2.02
CA ARG A 114 5.36 -14.02 2.83
C ARG A 114 5.79 -12.85 3.71
N ARG A 115 5.73 -11.64 3.16
CA ARG A 115 6.00 -10.38 3.86
C ARG A 115 5.13 -9.26 3.32
N ILE A 116 4.80 -8.31 4.20
CA ILE A 116 4.15 -7.06 3.82
C ILE A 116 5.06 -5.91 4.25
N ASN A 117 5.40 -5.06 3.29
CA ASN A 117 6.18 -3.84 3.50
C ASN A 117 5.30 -2.65 3.11
N VAL A 118 5.21 -1.65 3.96
CA VAL A 118 4.45 -0.42 3.66
C VAL A 118 5.43 0.70 3.39
N ILE A 119 5.28 1.37 2.25
CA ILE A 119 6.03 2.56 1.87
C ILE A 119 5.07 3.75 1.97
N MET A 120 5.32 4.58 2.95
CA MET A 120 4.52 5.75 3.28
C MET A 120 5.44 6.98 3.30
N PRO A 121 5.47 7.79 2.22
CA PRO A 121 6.39 8.94 2.13
C PRO A 121 6.22 9.93 3.27
N PHE A 122 5.00 10.08 3.78
CA PHE A 122 4.69 10.85 4.99
C PHE A 122 4.06 9.91 6.02
N LEU A 123 4.68 9.84 7.22
CA LEU A 123 4.19 8.95 8.27
C LEU A 123 2.85 9.45 8.83
N TYR A 124 1.83 8.59 8.78
CA TYR A 124 0.53 8.85 9.37
C TYR A 124 0.68 9.15 10.87
N GLU A 125 0.01 10.23 11.34
CA GLU A 125 0.04 10.69 12.73
C GLU A 125 1.46 10.97 13.30
N SER A 126 2.42 11.31 12.44
CA SER A 126 3.80 11.60 12.86
C SER A 126 3.91 12.76 13.87
N ARG A 127 2.93 13.67 13.86
CA ARG A 127 2.89 14.80 14.80
C ARG A 127 2.53 14.37 16.23
N GLN A 128 1.78 13.27 16.37
CA GLN A 128 1.33 12.74 17.66
C GLN A 128 2.24 11.59 18.15
N HIS A 129 3.55 11.85 18.20
CA HIS A 129 4.59 10.89 18.59
C HIS A 129 5.06 11.01 20.05
N LYS A 130 4.58 12.04 20.79
CA LYS A 130 4.89 12.28 22.22
C LYS A 130 3.63 12.62 22.95
N ARG A 131 3.57 12.26 24.23
CA ARG A 131 2.55 12.69 25.17
C ARG A 131 3.07 13.78 26.09
N SER A 132 2.28 14.82 26.30
CA SER A 132 2.49 15.85 27.32
C SER A 132 1.42 15.87 28.40
N GLY A 133 0.39 15.04 28.27
CA GLY A 133 -0.75 14.98 29.21
C GLY A 133 -1.65 13.76 28.96
N ARG A 134 -2.96 13.93 29.13
CA ARG A 134 -3.96 12.89 28.83
C ARG A 134 -4.35 12.93 27.36
N GLU A 135 -3.42 12.55 26.50
CA GLU A 135 -3.53 12.56 25.03
C GLU A 135 -3.41 11.15 24.49
N SER A 136 -3.99 10.90 23.33
CA SER A 136 -3.71 9.71 22.55
C SER A 136 -2.28 9.75 22.01
N LEU A 137 -1.70 8.58 21.72
CA LEU A 137 -0.39 8.45 21.07
C LEU A 137 -0.61 7.80 19.70
N ASP A 138 -1.24 8.55 18.79
CA ASP A 138 -1.79 8.02 17.56
C ASP A 138 -0.73 7.53 16.59
N CYS A 139 0.47 8.12 16.62
CA CYS A 139 1.60 7.59 15.87
C CYS A 139 1.94 6.14 16.25
N ALA A 140 1.95 5.81 17.54
CA ALA A 140 2.17 4.46 18.01
C ALA A 140 0.99 3.54 17.71
N LEU A 141 -0.24 4.00 17.94
CA LEU A 141 -1.46 3.25 17.60
C LEU A 141 -1.54 2.95 16.11
N GLY A 142 -1.17 3.91 15.27
CA GLY A 142 -1.12 3.72 13.82
C GLY A 142 -0.08 2.70 13.39
N THR A 143 1.09 2.68 14.04
CA THR A 143 2.16 1.71 13.73
C THR A 143 1.89 0.32 14.32
N ASP A 144 0.99 0.17 15.28
CA ASP A 144 0.64 -1.11 15.92
C ASP A 144 -0.21 -2.04 15.03
N ILE A 145 -0.51 -1.63 13.79
CA ILE A 145 -0.94 -2.56 12.72
C ILE A 145 0.13 -3.63 12.44
N SER A 146 1.26 -3.50 13.09
CA SER A 146 2.53 -4.19 12.89
C SER A 146 2.51 -5.71 13.09
N THR A 147 1.46 -6.31 13.61
CA THR A 147 1.36 -7.77 13.68
C THR A 147 1.42 -8.47 12.32
N HIS A 148 1.17 -7.73 11.23
CA HIS A 148 1.17 -8.23 9.86
C HIS A 148 2.17 -7.51 8.93
N ILE A 149 2.79 -6.41 9.40
CA ILE A 149 3.74 -5.60 8.62
C ILE A 149 5.15 -5.84 9.16
N ARG A 150 6.08 -6.29 8.31
CA ARG A 150 7.48 -6.47 8.74
C ARG A 150 8.33 -5.20 8.61
N HIS A 151 8.01 -4.32 7.67
CA HIS A 151 8.76 -3.08 7.48
C HIS A 151 7.83 -1.92 7.12
N LEU A 152 7.93 -0.85 7.88
CA LEU A 152 7.35 0.44 7.55
C LEU A 152 8.51 1.35 7.09
N VAL A 153 8.49 1.78 5.84
CA VAL A 153 9.45 2.75 5.30
C VAL A 153 8.74 4.09 5.19
N CYS A 154 9.15 5.04 6.00
CA CYS A 154 8.67 6.41 5.95
C CYS A 154 9.85 7.37 5.88
N ARG A 155 9.63 8.56 5.35
CA ARG A 155 10.59 9.66 5.36
C ARG A 155 10.19 10.60 6.52
N SER A 156 11.07 10.73 7.49
CA SER A 156 10.96 11.76 8.55
C SER A 156 11.30 13.14 7.99
#